data_ac2177e3efec0e13b2f14f8c1d0118ae
#
_entry.id   ac2177e3efec0e13b2f14f8c1d0118ae
#
_cell.length_a   1.000
_cell.length_b   1.000
_cell.length_c   1.000
_cell.angle_alpha   90.00
_cell.angle_beta   90.00
_cell.angle_gamma   90.00
#
_symmetry.space_group_name_H-M   'P 1'
#
loop_
_entity.id
_entity.type
_entity.pdbx_description
1 polymer ?
#
loop_
_entity_poly.entity_id
_entity_poly.type
_entity_poly.pdbx_seq_one_letter_code
_entity_poly.pdbx_strand_id
1 'polypeptide(L)'
;GGENGGVALRVVAHRPNPAILNLPWSERLEDWGDEVVVPMPRGLSRHIVRIIRVGDELLAVKETEEPMALREYRLLRDLQRLQLPSVLPHAVIAGRTDADGEELPAALITRHLPFSLPYRVLFSHGVTLADLPSLVDAMVVLLVRLHLSGFYWGDVSLSNVLFRRDAGAFAAYLVDAETGELQPELSARMRTYDVTVGTENIFAEILDLLGALLILVGAL
;
A
#
# COMPACT_ATOMS: atom_id res chain seq x y z
N GLY A 1 -11.04 -11.87 -43.09
CA GLY A 1 -10.07 -12.04 -42.05
C GLY A 1 -9.91 -10.73 -41.32
N GLY A 2 -10.60 -10.53 -40.20
CA GLY A 2 -10.39 -9.42 -39.30
C GLY A 2 -9.49 -9.92 -38.18
N GLU A 3 -8.26 -9.49 -38.13
CA GLU A 3 -7.40 -9.64 -36.96
C GLU A 3 -7.96 -8.74 -35.88
N ASN A 4 -8.65 -9.33 -34.91
CA ASN A 4 -8.96 -8.69 -33.62
C ASN A 4 -7.60 -8.55 -32.89
N GLY A 5 -6.96 -7.41 -33.04
CA GLY A 5 -5.81 -7.00 -32.23
C GLY A 5 -6.24 -6.64 -30.81
N GLY A 6 -6.83 -7.58 -30.08
CA GLY A 6 -7.06 -7.42 -28.65
C GLY A 6 -5.72 -7.35 -27.95
N VAL A 7 -5.45 -6.25 -27.26
CA VAL A 7 -4.26 -6.12 -26.40
C VAL A 7 -4.33 -7.25 -25.38
N ALA A 8 -3.35 -8.16 -25.43
CA ALA A 8 -3.35 -9.31 -24.55
C ALA A 8 -3.03 -8.89 -23.12
N LEU A 9 -3.75 -9.43 -22.15
CA LEU A 9 -3.45 -9.28 -20.73
C LEU A 9 -1.99 -9.70 -20.47
N ARG A 10 -1.22 -8.85 -19.80
CA ARG A 10 0.20 -9.09 -19.49
C ARG A 10 0.38 -9.23 -17.99
N VAL A 11 1.09 -10.28 -17.58
CA VAL A 11 1.38 -10.54 -16.17
C VAL A 11 2.88 -10.43 -15.94
N VAL A 12 3.27 -9.57 -15.02
CA VAL A 12 4.65 -9.45 -14.55
C VAL A 12 4.70 -9.96 -13.11
N ALA A 13 5.35 -11.08 -12.90
CA ALA A 13 5.43 -11.72 -11.59
C ALA A 13 6.64 -12.65 -11.50
N HIS A 14 7.10 -12.94 -10.27
CA HIS A 14 8.18 -13.90 -10.06
C HIS A 14 7.67 -15.33 -9.82
N ARG A 15 6.68 -15.46 -8.96
CA ARG A 15 5.99 -16.74 -8.63
C ARG A 15 4.52 -16.43 -8.31
N PRO A 16 3.70 -16.14 -9.34
CA PRO A 16 2.31 -15.78 -9.10
C PRO A 16 1.49 -17.01 -8.71
N ASN A 17 0.44 -16.79 -7.93
CA ASN A 17 -0.64 -17.75 -7.82
C ASN A 17 -1.40 -17.75 -9.15
N PRO A 18 -1.46 -18.87 -9.90
CA PRO A 18 -2.12 -18.89 -11.21
C PRO A 18 -3.60 -18.51 -11.16
N ALA A 19 -4.26 -18.70 -10.03
CA ALA A 19 -5.66 -18.37 -9.84
C ALA A 19 -5.97 -16.86 -9.96
N ILE A 20 -4.96 -15.97 -9.88
CA ILE A 20 -5.15 -14.53 -10.16
C ILE A 20 -5.63 -14.28 -11.59
N LEU A 21 -5.37 -15.18 -12.53
CA LEU A 21 -5.82 -15.05 -13.92
C LEU A 21 -7.34 -15.18 -14.06
N ASN A 22 -8.03 -15.78 -13.10
CA ASN A 22 -9.47 -15.96 -13.08
C ASN A 22 -10.24 -14.75 -12.51
N LEU A 23 -9.54 -13.69 -12.10
CA LEU A 23 -10.16 -12.48 -11.60
C LEU A 23 -10.77 -11.64 -12.73
N PRO A 24 -11.76 -10.77 -12.44
CA PRO A 24 -12.48 -10.01 -13.47
C PRO A 24 -11.67 -8.83 -14.02
N TRP A 25 -10.58 -9.11 -14.70
CA TRP A 25 -9.64 -8.09 -15.21
C TRP A 25 -10.21 -7.18 -16.29
N SER A 26 -11.35 -7.53 -16.89
CA SER A 26 -12.11 -6.69 -17.82
C SER A 26 -13.06 -5.70 -17.14
N GLU A 27 -13.08 -5.67 -15.82
CA GLU A 27 -13.90 -4.75 -15.02
C GLU A 27 -12.99 -3.78 -14.24
N ARG A 28 -13.50 -2.56 -13.98
CA ARG A 28 -12.83 -1.63 -13.06
C ARG A 28 -12.80 -2.22 -11.66
N LEU A 29 -11.72 -2.00 -10.93
CA LEU A 29 -11.56 -2.55 -9.58
C LEU A 29 -12.67 -2.08 -8.62
N GLU A 30 -13.22 -0.88 -8.83
CA GLU A 30 -14.34 -0.35 -8.04
C GLU A 30 -15.64 -1.15 -8.21
N ASP A 31 -15.81 -1.82 -9.36
CA ASP A 31 -17.00 -2.59 -9.74
C ASP A 31 -16.90 -4.08 -9.34
N TRP A 32 -15.75 -4.51 -8.82
CA TRP A 32 -15.59 -5.90 -8.37
C TRP A 32 -16.53 -6.21 -7.21
N GLY A 33 -17.31 -7.29 -7.35
CA GLY A 33 -18.33 -7.71 -6.39
C GLY A 33 -17.81 -8.50 -5.19
N ASP A 34 -18.70 -8.78 -4.26
CA ASP A 34 -18.41 -9.47 -2.99
C ASP A 34 -17.96 -10.93 -3.17
N GLU A 35 -18.12 -11.49 -4.38
CA GLU A 35 -17.65 -12.83 -4.71
C GLU A 35 -16.12 -12.93 -4.73
N VAL A 36 -15.42 -11.82 -4.99
CA VAL A 36 -13.95 -11.74 -5.00
C VAL A 36 -13.40 -10.79 -3.95
N VAL A 37 -14.13 -9.72 -3.61
CA VAL A 37 -13.69 -8.69 -2.66
C VAL A 37 -14.02 -9.10 -1.24
N VAL A 38 -13.01 -9.08 -0.37
CA VAL A 38 -13.18 -9.31 1.07
C VAL A 38 -13.38 -7.95 1.75
N PRO A 39 -14.48 -7.76 2.52
CA PRO A 39 -14.67 -6.54 3.29
C PRO A 39 -13.60 -6.45 4.39
N MET A 40 -12.76 -5.44 4.29
CA MET A 40 -11.70 -5.15 5.26
C MET A 40 -11.70 -3.68 5.62
N PRO A 41 -11.31 -3.31 6.85
CA PRO A 41 -11.12 -1.92 7.22
C PRO A 41 -10.10 -1.25 6.29
N ARG A 42 -10.45 -0.07 5.76
CA ARG A 42 -9.62 0.66 4.79
C ARG A 42 -9.03 1.91 5.43
N GLY A 43 -7.78 2.21 5.04
CA GLY A 43 -7.19 3.53 5.24
C GLY A 43 -7.59 4.50 4.11
N LEU A 44 -7.13 5.73 4.21
CA LEU A 44 -7.19 6.68 3.11
C LEU A 44 -6.14 6.30 2.07
N SER A 45 -6.55 6.25 0.81
CA SER A 45 -5.66 6.00 -0.33
C SER A 45 -6.06 6.88 -1.50
N ARG A 46 -5.06 7.35 -2.25
CA ARG A 46 -5.26 8.07 -3.52
C ARG A 46 -5.73 7.13 -4.64
N HIS A 47 -5.46 5.85 -4.49
CA HIS A 47 -5.81 4.80 -5.45
C HIS A 47 -6.97 3.95 -4.95
N ILE A 48 -7.69 3.34 -5.89
CA ILE A 48 -8.67 2.31 -5.57
C ILE A 48 -7.91 1.06 -5.18
N VAL A 49 -8.16 0.57 -3.96
CA VAL A 49 -7.57 -0.63 -3.41
C VAL A 49 -8.68 -1.58 -2.96
N ARG A 50 -8.55 -2.86 -3.31
CA ARG A 50 -9.44 -3.93 -2.85
C ARG A 50 -8.62 -5.07 -2.26
N ILE A 51 -9.11 -5.61 -1.16
CA ILE A 51 -8.59 -6.87 -0.62
C ILE A 51 -9.41 -8.00 -1.22
N ILE A 52 -8.72 -8.99 -1.74
CA ILE A 52 -9.34 -10.14 -2.42
C ILE A 52 -8.82 -11.44 -1.81
N ARG A 53 -9.60 -12.49 -1.97
CA ARG A 53 -9.19 -13.86 -1.61
C ARG A 53 -8.93 -14.67 -2.87
N VAL A 54 -7.75 -15.27 -2.96
CA VAL A 54 -7.37 -16.17 -4.04
C VAL A 54 -6.84 -17.47 -3.41
N GLY A 55 -7.67 -18.50 -3.39
CA GLY A 55 -7.40 -19.70 -2.60
C GLY A 55 -7.31 -19.36 -1.11
N ASP A 56 -6.21 -19.72 -0.47
CA ASP A 56 -5.96 -19.43 0.95
C ASP A 56 -5.22 -18.08 1.17
N GLU A 57 -4.88 -17.37 0.10
CA GLU A 57 -4.15 -16.12 0.17
C GLU A 57 -5.08 -14.91 0.16
N LEU A 58 -4.78 -13.93 1.00
CA LEU A 58 -5.34 -12.59 0.91
C LEU A 58 -4.37 -11.68 0.18
N LEU A 59 -4.86 -11.03 -0.86
CA LEU A 59 -4.08 -10.13 -1.71
C LEU A 59 -4.72 -8.74 -1.70
N ALA A 60 -3.89 -7.72 -1.80
CA ALA A 60 -4.33 -6.34 -2.04
C ALA A 60 -4.12 -6.01 -3.52
N VAL A 61 -5.14 -5.49 -4.18
CA VAL A 61 -5.09 -5.05 -5.58
C VAL A 61 -5.25 -3.54 -5.59
N LYS A 62 -4.30 -2.85 -6.24
CA LYS A 62 -4.30 -1.38 -6.41
C LYS A 62 -4.30 -1.06 -7.90
N GLU A 63 -5.29 -0.26 -8.36
CA GLU A 63 -5.27 0.30 -9.73
C GLU A 63 -4.35 1.52 -9.77
N THR A 64 -3.48 1.56 -10.78
CA THR A 64 -2.58 2.68 -11.06
C THR A 64 -2.08 2.62 -12.51
N GLU A 65 -1.42 3.66 -12.98
CA GLU A 65 -0.78 3.68 -14.29
C GLU A 65 0.28 2.58 -14.42
N GLU A 66 0.37 1.95 -15.59
CA GLU A 66 1.27 0.81 -15.81
C GLU A 66 2.74 1.11 -15.46
N PRO A 67 3.35 2.26 -15.88
CA PRO A 67 4.73 2.55 -15.51
C PRO A 67 4.93 2.66 -13.99
N MET A 68 3.94 3.19 -13.28
CA MET A 68 3.96 3.31 -11.82
C MET A 68 3.84 1.95 -11.15
N ALA A 69 2.91 1.11 -11.60
CA ALA A 69 2.74 -0.25 -11.10
C ALA A 69 4.02 -1.08 -11.24
N LEU A 70 4.66 -1.03 -12.41
CA LEU A 70 5.91 -1.74 -12.68
C LEU A 70 7.07 -1.22 -11.83
N ARG A 71 7.16 0.10 -11.66
CA ARG A 71 8.19 0.74 -10.84
C ARG A 71 8.04 0.33 -9.37
N GLU A 72 6.84 0.45 -8.83
CA GLU A 72 6.55 0.10 -7.45
C GLU A 72 6.75 -1.40 -7.19
N TYR A 73 6.33 -2.26 -8.11
CA TYR A 73 6.60 -3.70 -8.05
C TYR A 73 8.09 -4.00 -7.91
N ARG A 74 8.94 -3.35 -8.71
CA ARG A 74 10.40 -3.53 -8.66
C ARG A 74 10.97 -3.04 -7.32
N LEU A 75 10.54 -1.87 -6.86
CA LEU A 75 10.96 -1.31 -5.57
C LEU A 75 10.59 -2.24 -4.41
N LEU A 76 9.37 -2.73 -4.37
CA LEU A 76 8.94 -3.67 -3.32
C LEU A 76 9.73 -4.99 -3.38
N ARG A 77 10.11 -5.46 -4.55
CA ARG A 77 11.00 -6.62 -4.68
C ARG A 77 12.40 -6.34 -4.14
N ASP A 78 12.91 -5.14 -4.37
CA ASP A 78 14.21 -4.71 -3.82
C ASP A 78 14.16 -4.62 -2.30
N LEU A 79 13.08 -4.02 -1.74
CA LEU A 79 12.87 -3.97 -0.30
C LEU A 79 12.76 -5.37 0.32
N GLN A 80 12.09 -6.30 -0.35
CA GLN A 80 12.01 -7.70 0.07
C GLN A 80 13.38 -8.37 0.12
N ARG A 81 14.21 -8.16 -0.92
CA ARG A 81 15.58 -8.70 -0.96
C ARG A 81 16.47 -8.13 0.16
N LEU A 82 16.26 -6.88 0.50
CA LEU A 82 16.94 -6.19 1.60
C LEU A 82 16.34 -6.50 2.99
N GLN A 83 15.29 -7.33 3.03
CA GLN A 83 14.57 -7.71 4.26
C GLN A 83 14.05 -6.49 5.05
N LEU A 84 13.59 -5.47 4.33
CA LEU A 84 13.00 -4.27 4.91
C LEU A 84 11.50 -4.46 5.17
N PRO A 85 10.93 -3.81 6.21
CA PRO A 85 9.52 -3.94 6.53
C PRO A 85 8.65 -3.28 5.46
N SER A 86 8.10 -4.08 4.57
CA SER A 86 7.16 -3.65 3.52
C SER A 86 6.17 -4.77 3.21
N VAL A 87 5.07 -4.43 2.55
CA VAL A 87 4.22 -5.44 1.91
C VAL A 87 5.00 -6.16 0.81
N LEU A 88 4.65 -7.41 0.56
CA LEU A 88 5.35 -8.24 -0.43
C LEU A 88 4.68 -8.11 -1.79
N PRO A 89 5.42 -7.81 -2.86
CA PRO A 89 4.86 -7.75 -4.20
C PRO A 89 4.49 -9.17 -4.69
N HIS A 90 3.36 -9.27 -5.38
CA HIS A 90 2.88 -10.52 -5.95
C HIS A 90 2.93 -10.51 -7.47
N ALA A 91 2.28 -9.52 -8.10
CA ALA A 91 2.23 -9.38 -9.55
C ALA A 91 1.85 -7.97 -9.99
N VAL A 92 2.07 -7.67 -11.26
CA VAL A 92 1.44 -6.57 -11.99
C VAL A 92 0.64 -7.15 -13.13
N ILE A 93 -0.61 -6.71 -13.27
CA ILE A 93 -1.49 -7.02 -14.38
C ILE A 93 -1.62 -5.75 -15.24
N ALA A 94 -1.21 -5.85 -16.50
CA ALA A 94 -1.26 -4.76 -17.46
C ALA A 94 -1.97 -5.19 -18.76
N GLY A 95 -2.25 -4.25 -19.65
CA GLY A 95 -2.96 -4.55 -20.89
C GLY A 95 -4.41 -4.95 -20.64
N ARG A 96 -5.02 -4.40 -19.59
CA ARG A 96 -6.44 -4.62 -19.27
C ARG A 96 -7.31 -3.79 -20.20
N THR A 97 -8.40 -4.38 -20.67
CA THR A 97 -9.44 -3.68 -21.43
C THR A 97 -10.80 -4.10 -20.90
N ASP A 98 -11.76 -3.20 -20.95
CA ASP A 98 -13.15 -3.53 -20.64
C ASP A 98 -13.85 -4.28 -21.79
N ALA A 99 -15.14 -4.55 -21.63
CA ALA A 99 -15.96 -5.28 -22.62
C ALA A 99 -16.10 -4.52 -23.95
N ASP A 100 -15.94 -3.19 -23.93
CA ASP A 100 -16.02 -2.31 -25.11
C ASP A 100 -14.65 -2.11 -25.78
N GLY A 101 -13.60 -2.68 -25.17
CA GLY A 101 -12.21 -2.58 -25.67
C GLY A 101 -11.46 -1.34 -25.21
N GLU A 102 -12.03 -0.56 -24.29
CA GLU A 102 -11.38 0.61 -23.70
C GLU A 102 -10.30 0.17 -22.69
N GLU A 103 -9.18 0.90 -22.67
CA GLU A 103 -8.09 0.60 -21.76
C GLU A 103 -8.47 0.85 -20.30
N LEU A 104 -8.14 -0.11 -19.45
CA LEU A 104 -8.24 0.01 -18.01
C LEU A 104 -6.86 0.18 -17.38
N PRO A 105 -6.77 0.86 -16.22
CA PRO A 105 -5.52 1.00 -15.48
C PRO A 105 -4.86 -0.35 -15.20
N ALA A 106 -3.55 -0.37 -15.07
CA ALA A 106 -2.85 -1.54 -14.57
C ALA A 106 -3.21 -1.81 -13.11
N ALA A 107 -2.96 -3.02 -12.66
CA ALA A 107 -3.18 -3.42 -11.28
C ALA A 107 -1.87 -3.93 -10.67
N LEU A 108 -1.47 -3.34 -9.54
CA LEU A 108 -0.42 -3.87 -8.68
C LEU A 108 -1.05 -4.77 -7.64
N ILE A 109 -0.58 -6.01 -7.55
CA ILE A 109 -1.02 -6.99 -6.55
C ILE A 109 0.09 -7.18 -5.53
N THR A 110 -0.25 -7.01 -4.25
CA THR A 110 0.63 -7.29 -3.11
C THR A 110 -0.02 -8.29 -2.17
N ARG A 111 0.77 -8.99 -1.36
CA ARG A 111 0.24 -9.84 -0.31
C ARG A 111 -0.29 -8.99 0.82
N HIS A 112 -1.50 -9.31 1.28
CA HIS A 112 -2.04 -8.67 2.48
C HIS A 112 -1.19 -9.04 3.70
N LEU A 113 -0.81 -8.03 4.48
CA LEU A 113 -0.07 -8.23 5.71
C LEU A 113 -1.01 -8.69 6.84
N PRO A 114 -0.90 -9.94 7.34
CA PRO A 114 -1.80 -10.44 8.38
C PRO A 114 -1.70 -9.63 9.66
N PHE A 115 -2.84 -9.47 10.35
CA PHE A 115 -2.94 -8.79 11.65
C PHE A 115 -2.46 -7.33 11.63
N SER A 116 -2.50 -6.68 10.47
CA SER A 116 -2.15 -5.27 10.32
C SER A 116 -3.37 -4.41 10.09
N LEU A 117 -3.30 -3.16 10.52
CA LEU A 117 -4.35 -2.16 10.34
C LEU A 117 -3.75 -0.79 9.98
N PRO A 118 -4.48 0.00 9.15
CA PRO A 118 -4.18 1.42 8.98
C PRO A 118 -4.35 2.18 10.30
N TYR A 119 -3.61 3.27 10.49
CA TYR A 119 -3.64 4.03 11.76
C TYR A 119 -5.04 4.51 12.16
N ARG A 120 -5.87 4.98 11.23
CA ARG A 120 -7.24 5.42 11.53
C ARG A 120 -8.11 4.30 12.08
N VAL A 121 -7.91 3.08 11.57
CA VAL A 121 -8.66 1.90 12.01
C VAL A 121 -8.20 1.43 13.39
N LEU A 122 -6.92 1.59 13.72
CA LEU A 122 -6.41 1.26 15.05
C LEU A 122 -7.17 2.01 16.15
N PHE A 123 -7.45 3.30 15.96
CA PHE A 123 -8.20 4.11 16.93
C PHE A 123 -9.66 3.68 17.07
N SER A 124 -10.23 3.05 16.04
CA SER A 124 -11.56 2.43 16.13
C SER A 124 -11.54 1.05 16.83
N HIS A 125 -10.35 0.48 17.07
CA HIS A 125 -10.13 -0.85 17.61
C HIS A 125 -9.36 -0.85 18.95
N GLY A 126 -9.55 0.19 19.75
CA GLY A 126 -9.04 0.24 21.13
C GLY A 126 -7.66 0.87 21.31
N VAL A 127 -7.03 1.36 20.25
CA VAL A 127 -5.84 2.21 20.34
C VAL A 127 -6.30 3.61 20.75
N THR A 128 -5.59 4.24 21.68
CA THR A 128 -5.93 5.55 22.24
C THR A 128 -4.86 6.58 21.89
N LEU A 129 -5.15 7.84 22.20
CA LEU A 129 -4.16 8.92 22.01
C LEU A 129 -2.89 8.73 22.84
N ALA A 130 -2.97 7.98 23.94
CA ALA A 130 -1.79 7.62 24.75
C ALA A 130 -0.83 6.69 23.99
N ASP A 131 -1.31 5.97 22.97
CA ASP A 131 -0.49 5.07 22.14
C ASP A 131 0.22 5.80 20.98
N LEU A 132 -0.11 7.08 20.71
CA LEU A 132 0.51 7.86 19.63
C LEU A 132 2.04 7.87 19.65
N PRO A 133 2.72 8.07 20.81
CA PRO A 133 4.17 7.99 20.83
C PRO A 133 4.71 6.65 20.31
N SER A 134 4.06 5.55 20.64
CA SER A 134 4.47 4.21 20.17
C SER A 134 4.29 4.02 18.66
N LEU A 135 3.28 4.65 18.06
CA LEU A 135 3.10 4.67 16.60
C LEU A 135 4.17 5.52 15.92
N VAL A 136 4.50 6.68 16.49
CA VAL A 136 5.57 7.55 15.98
C VAL A 136 6.93 6.84 16.10
N ASP A 137 7.21 6.18 17.21
CA ASP A 137 8.43 5.37 17.38
C ASP A 137 8.55 4.29 16.32
N ALA A 138 7.45 3.58 16.01
CA ALA A 138 7.42 2.58 14.94
C ALA A 138 7.74 3.21 13.56
N MET A 139 7.23 4.41 13.28
CA MET A 139 7.54 5.17 12.06
C MET A 139 9.01 5.56 11.99
N VAL A 140 9.58 6.05 13.10
CA VAL A 140 10.99 6.41 13.17
C VAL A 140 11.89 5.20 12.92
N VAL A 141 11.58 4.07 13.55
CA VAL A 141 12.33 2.81 13.34
C VAL A 141 12.25 2.38 11.87
N LEU A 142 11.07 2.42 11.25
CA LEU A 142 10.92 2.12 9.83
C LEU A 142 11.77 3.05 8.96
N LEU A 143 11.66 4.38 9.15
CA LEU A 143 12.39 5.36 8.37
C LEU A 143 13.92 5.19 8.50
N VAL A 144 14.41 4.97 9.71
CA VAL A 144 15.84 4.73 9.94
C VAL A 144 16.31 3.48 9.19
N ARG A 145 15.55 2.37 9.26
CA ARG A 145 15.90 1.14 8.52
C ARG A 145 15.92 1.35 7.02
N LEU A 146 14.93 2.07 6.48
CA LEU A 146 14.88 2.42 5.05
C LEU A 146 16.09 3.27 4.65
N HIS A 147 16.41 4.32 5.41
CA HIS A 147 17.53 5.21 5.13
C HIS A 147 18.90 4.51 5.21
N LEU A 148 19.10 3.64 6.21
CA LEU A 148 20.33 2.85 6.33
C LEU A 148 20.55 1.89 5.16
N SER A 149 19.48 1.51 4.48
CA SER A 149 19.52 0.64 3.29
C SER A 149 19.53 1.42 1.98
N GLY A 150 19.61 2.76 2.03
CA GLY A 150 19.65 3.61 0.84
C GLY A 150 18.28 3.90 0.22
N PHE A 151 17.18 3.61 0.91
CA PHE A 151 15.83 3.90 0.41
C PHE A 151 15.38 5.30 0.84
N TYR A 152 15.22 6.17 -0.16
CA TYR A 152 14.53 7.46 -0.02
C TYR A 152 13.04 7.24 -0.22
N TRP A 153 12.20 7.69 0.71
CA TRP A 153 10.76 7.41 0.67
C TRP A 153 9.98 8.47 -0.11
N GLY A 154 10.26 9.74 0.14
CA GLY A 154 9.67 10.87 -0.58
C GLY A 154 8.29 11.30 -0.08
N ASP A 155 7.47 10.40 0.44
CA ASP A 155 6.12 10.68 0.98
C ASP A 155 5.89 9.95 2.31
N VAL A 156 6.71 10.28 3.29
CA VAL A 156 6.62 9.70 4.64
C VAL A 156 5.32 10.13 5.30
N SER A 157 4.43 9.19 5.59
CA SER A 157 3.15 9.47 6.24
C SER A 157 2.59 8.23 6.95
N LEU A 158 1.69 8.43 7.91
CA LEU A 158 0.97 7.34 8.57
C LEU A 158 0.04 6.60 7.58
N SER A 159 -0.49 7.31 6.58
CA SER A 159 -1.37 6.74 5.56
C SER A 159 -0.66 5.74 4.63
N ASN A 160 0.67 5.84 4.51
CA ASN A 160 1.47 4.99 3.63
C ASN A 160 2.08 3.77 4.35
N VAL A 161 1.59 3.46 5.55
CA VAL A 161 2.02 2.29 6.33
C VAL A 161 0.84 1.51 6.88
N LEU A 162 1.10 0.24 7.17
CA LEU A 162 0.26 -0.59 8.03
C LEU A 162 1.00 -0.83 9.34
N PHE A 163 0.25 -0.85 10.43
CA PHE A 163 0.78 -1.17 11.75
C PHE A 163 0.36 -2.56 12.17
N ARG A 164 1.29 -3.29 12.77
CA ARG A 164 1.05 -4.56 13.41
C ARG A 164 1.58 -4.51 14.85
N ARG A 165 0.87 -5.13 15.76
CA ARG A 165 1.34 -5.26 17.15
C ARG A 165 2.16 -6.56 17.28
N ASP A 166 3.44 -6.41 17.54
CA ASP A 166 4.37 -7.50 17.75
C ASP A 166 4.95 -7.42 19.16
N ALA A 167 4.77 -8.48 19.96
CA ALA A 167 5.30 -8.58 21.32
C ALA A 167 5.00 -7.35 22.23
N GLY A 168 3.83 -6.72 22.04
CA GLY A 168 3.39 -5.58 22.85
C GLY A 168 3.82 -4.21 22.31
N ALA A 169 4.65 -4.16 21.26
CA ALA A 169 5.04 -2.93 20.57
C ALA A 169 4.39 -2.84 19.17
N PHE A 170 4.30 -1.64 18.63
CA PHE A 170 3.91 -1.47 17.23
C PHE A 170 5.12 -1.63 16.31
N ALA A 171 4.89 -2.29 15.17
CA ALA A 171 5.79 -2.30 14.03
C ALA A 171 5.08 -1.67 12.82
N ALA A 172 5.78 -0.83 12.08
CA ALA A 172 5.29 -0.18 10.86
C ALA A 172 5.85 -0.87 9.62
N TYR A 173 5.00 -1.08 8.64
CA TYR A 173 5.32 -1.71 7.35
C TYR A 173 4.93 -0.78 6.21
N LEU A 174 5.88 -0.51 5.32
CA LEU A 174 5.64 0.30 4.13
C LEU A 174 4.64 -0.39 3.19
N VAL A 175 3.59 0.34 2.80
CA VAL A 175 2.55 -0.16 1.88
C VAL A 175 2.69 0.49 0.51
N ASP A 176 2.90 1.80 0.48
CA ASP A 176 3.02 2.58 -0.74
C ASP A 176 4.46 3.04 -0.94
N ALA A 177 5.12 2.47 -1.93
CA ALA A 177 6.50 2.77 -2.30
C ALA A 177 6.62 3.57 -3.60
N GLU A 178 5.50 4.06 -4.17
CA GLU A 178 5.49 4.65 -5.52
C GLU A 178 6.37 5.90 -5.65
N THR A 179 6.54 6.67 -4.58
CA THR A 179 7.42 7.85 -4.55
C THR A 179 8.87 7.52 -4.19
N GLY A 180 9.13 6.28 -3.78
CA GLY A 180 10.41 5.85 -3.25
C GLY A 180 11.49 5.68 -4.31
N GLU A 181 12.73 5.66 -3.86
CA GLU A 181 13.90 5.48 -4.72
C GLU A 181 15.03 4.80 -3.93
N LEU A 182 15.68 3.79 -4.52
CA LEU A 182 16.89 3.20 -3.97
C LEU A 182 18.13 3.89 -4.52
N GLN A 183 19.00 4.30 -3.62
CA GLN A 183 20.30 4.91 -3.89
C GLN A 183 21.41 4.09 -3.23
N PRO A 184 22.61 4.04 -3.79
CA PRO A 184 23.76 3.43 -3.12
C PRO A 184 24.01 4.07 -1.74
N GLU A 185 23.80 5.37 -1.64
CA GLU A 185 23.90 6.16 -0.41
C GLU A 185 22.96 7.37 -0.49
N LEU A 186 22.19 7.59 0.57
CA LEU A 186 21.33 8.77 0.65
C LEU A 186 22.13 10.01 1.01
N SER A 187 21.91 11.08 0.24
CA SER A 187 22.44 12.41 0.61
C SER A 187 21.80 12.92 1.91
N ALA A 188 22.50 13.82 2.60
CA ALA A 188 21.93 14.50 3.77
C ALA A 188 20.62 15.24 3.42
N ARG A 189 20.56 15.82 2.20
CA ARG A 189 19.36 16.52 1.72
C ARG A 189 18.15 15.58 1.60
N MET A 190 18.33 14.37 1.06
CA MET A 190 17.23 13.38 0.93
C MET A 190 16.75 12.92 2.30
N ARG A 191 17.67 12.64 3.23
CA ARG A 191 17.29 12.27 4.60
C ARG A 191 16.54 13.39 5.32
N THR A 192 17.01 14.63 5.20
CA THR A 192 16.36 15.81 5.79
C THR A 192 14.97 16.01 5.19
N TYR A 193 14.83 15.85 3.88
CA TYR A 193 13.53 15.96 3.20
C TYR A 193 12.51 14.96 3.76
N ASP A 194 12.86 13.68 3.83
CA ASP A 194 11.96 12.65 4.37
C ASP A 194 11.56 12.94 5.83
N VAL A 195 12.49 13.39 6.67
CA VAL A 195 12.18 13.76 8.06
C VAL A 195 11.25 14.96 8.11
N THR A 196 11.48 15.98 7.29
CA THR A 196 10.65 17.19 7.24
C THR A 196 9.22 16.86 6.77
N VAL A 197 9.11 16.20 5.61
CA VAL A 197 7.81 15.78 5.05
C VAL A 197 7.08 14.85 6.00
N GLY A 198 7.79 13.89 6.60
CA GLY A 198 7.22 12.97 7.58
C GLY A 198 6.67 13.70 8.80
N THR A 199 7.39 14.68 9.32
CA THR A 199 6.93 15.49 10.46
C THR A 199 5.67 16.27 10.11
N GLU A 200 5.64 16.93 8.95
CA GLU A 200 4.50 17.72 8.48
C GLU A 200 3.27 16.83 8.24
N ASN A 201 3.44 15.73 7.52
CA ASN A 201 2.35 14.80 7.20
C ASN A 201 1.78 14.15 8.46
N ILE A 202 2.63 13.59 9.33
CA ILE A 202 2.19 12.93 10.57
C ILE A 202 1.45 13.92 11.47
N PHE A 203 1.94 15.15 11.58
CA PHE A 203 1.28 16.20 12.37
C PHE A 203 -0.12 16.51 11.80
N ALA A 204 -0.23 16.70 10.48
CA ALA A 204 -1.51 16.94 9.82
C ALA A 204 -2.48 15.76 9.98
N GLU A 205 -2.02 14.53 9.81
CA GLU A 205 -2.81 13.31 9.97
C GLU A 205 -3.33 13.14 11.42
N ILE A 206 -2.51 13.48 12.41
CA ILE A 206 -2.91 13.46 13.82
C ILE A 206 -3.96 14.55 14.10
N LEU A 207 -3.79 15.77 13.57
CA LEU A 207 -4.78 16.83 13.72
C LEU A 207 -6.13 16.46 13.10
N ASP A 208 -6.12 15.84 11.92
CA ASP A 208 -7.34 15.34 11.26
C ASP A 208 -8.03 14.27 12.11
N LEU A 209 -7.26 13.36 12.70
CA LEU A 209 -7.77 12.33 13.59
C LEU A 209 -8.40 12.94 14.85
N LEU A 210 -7.76 13.92 15.48
CA LEU A 210 -8.27 14.62 16.63
C LEU A 210 -9.56 15.39 16.29
N GLY A 211 -9.61 16.05 15.15
CA GLY A 211 -10.80 16.75 14.65
C GLY A 211 -11.99 15.79 14.48
N ALA A 212 -11.76 14.62 13.87
CA ALA A 212 -12.78 13.60 13.70
C ALA A 212 -13.29 13.05 15.05
N LEU A 213 -12.41 12.82 16.02
CA LEU A 213 -12.78 12.36 17.35
C LEU A 213 -13.61 13.41 18.12
N LEU A 214 -13.26 14.69 18.01
CA LEU A 214 -14.03 15.78 18.64
C LEU A 214 -15.44 15.91 18.07
N ILE A 215 -15.61 15.74 16.76
CA ILE A 215 -16.93 15.76 16.12
C ILE A 215 -17.78 14.60 16.63
N LEU A 216 -17.22 13.40 16.76
CA LEU A 216 -17.92 12.22 17.29
C LEU A 216 -18.37 12.42 18.74
N VAL A 217 -17.53 13.02 19.59
CA VAL A 217 -17.87 13.31 21.00
C VAL A 217 -18.88 14.43 21.12
N GLY A 218 -18.83 15.44 20.26
CA GLY A 218 -19.78 16.57 20.25
C GLY A 218 -21.14 16.23 19.65
N ALA A 219 -21.28 15.06 18.99
CA ALA A 219 -22.55 14.55 18.44
C ALA A 219 -23.30 13.59 19.40
N LEU A 220 -22.72 13.28 20.57
CA LEU A 220 -23.33 12.52 21.68
C LEU A 220 -23.88 13.48 22.75
#